data_34c68a29c6db34cf25e9131b1f7c55fa
#
_entry.id   34c68a29c6db34cf25e9131b1f7c55fa
#
_cell.length_a   1.000
_cell.length_b   1.000
_cell.length_c   1.000
_cell.angle_alpha   90.00
_cell.angle_beta   90.00
_cell.angle_gamma   90.00
#
_symmetry.space_group_name_H-M   'P 1'
#
loop_
_entity.id
_entity.type
_entity.pdbx_description
1 polymer ?
#
loop_
_entity_poly.entity_id
_entity_poly.type
_entity_poly.pdbx_seq_one_letter_code
_entity_poly.pdbx_strand_id
1 'polypeptide(L)'
;NVQPKSIGNYSADLNFLKTIDGKLGSITPSVGYRKEFSSFNNGPVDVDNENRTIRIGLDGQTSLGQVDLSGTAMGSRTRQRQEVSLPNGPSFRNSNVGTFTRLGMAAKYGAFDAGIRREKSTGMEPVYSGNVGMNFGNGGRFEISDTNKGDPTYRVNYRMDF
;
A
#
# COMPACT_ATOMS: atom_id res chain seq x y z
N ASN A 1 -40.18 1.00 -10.16
CA ASN A 1 -38.83 1.41 -9.64
C ASN A 1 -38.45 0.51 -8.50
N VAL A 2 -37.70 -0.55 -8.79
CA VAL A 2 -37.10 -1.40 -7.75
C VAL A 2 -35.81 -0.70 -7.33
N GLN A 3 -35.78 -0.15 -6.12
CA GLN A 3 -34.55 0.40 -5.56
C GLN A 3 -33.63 -0.74 -5.14
N PRO A 4 -32.33 -0.72 -5.50
CA PRO A 4 -31.36 -1.70 -5.04
C PRO A 4 -31.28 -1.63 -3.51
N LYS A 5 -31.52 -2.74 -2.84
CA LYS A 5 -31.42 -2.85 -1.39
C LYS A 5 -30.05 -3.42 -1.04
N SER A 6 -29.16 -2.60 -0.50
CA SER A 6 -27.91 -3.10 0.07
C SER A 6 -28.23 -3.98 1.27
N ILE A 7 -27.83 -5.25 1.22
CA ILE A 7 -28.17 -6.25 2.24
C ILE A 7 -27.12 -6.30 3.35
N GLY A 8 -25.91 -5.85 3.10
CA GLY A 8 -24.89 -5.73 4.13
C GLY A 8 -23.49 -5.50 3.58
N ASN A 9 -22.73 -4.71 4.31
CA ASN A 9 -21.29 -4.57 4.11
C ASN A 9 -20.63 -4.81 5.47
N TYR A 10 -19.60 -5.65 5.51
CA TYR A 10 -18.75 -5.76 6.68
C TYR A 10 -17.27 -5.85 6.27
N SER A 11 -16.43 -5.34 7.13
CA SER A 11 -14.98 -5.49 7.01
C SER A 11 -14.39 -5.94 8.34
N ALA A 12 -13.41 -6.82 8.27
CA ALA A 12 -12.58 -7.21 9.40
C ALA A 12 -11.12 -7.00 9.02
N ASP A 13 -10.37 -6.33 9.86
CA ASP A 13 -8.94 -6.06 9.69
C ASP A 13 -8.20 -6.51 10.95
N LEU A 14 -7.23 -7.40 10.77
CA LEU A 14 -6.35 -7.91 11.81
C LEU A 14 -4.93 -7.55 11.42
N ASN A 15 -4.25 -6.77 12.24
CA ASN A 15 -2.87 -6.38 12.03
C ASN A 15 -2.03 -6.78 13.23
N PHE A 16 -0.93 -7.46 12.93
CA PHE A 16 0.09 -7.82 13.89
C PHE A 16 1.38 -7.11 13.51
N LEU A 17 1.95 -6.35 14.43
CA LEU A 17 3.25 -5.73 14.27
C LEU A 17 4.01 -5.78 15.60
N LYS A 18 5.32 -5.98 15.53
CA LYS A 18 6.19 -5.97 16.70
C LYS A 18 7.56 -5.40 16.31
N THR A 19 7.93 -4.30 16.92
CA THR A 19 9.28 -3.76 16.76
C THR A 19 10.26 -4.54 17.62
N ILE A 20 11.40 -4.86 17.04
CA ILE A 20 12.55 -5.53 17.69
C ILE A 20 13.71 -4.55 17.60
N ASP A 21 14.11 -4.02 18.75
CA ASP A 21 15.22 -3.09 18.85
C ASP A 21 16.52 -3.84 19.12
N GLY A 22 17.58 -3.43 18.45
CA GLY A 22 18.93 -3.97 18.59
C GLY A 22 19.97 -2.86 18.64
N LYS A 23 21.22 -3.23 18.92
CA LYS A 23 22.35 -2.28 18.98
C LYS A 23 22.62 -1.55 17.66
N LEU A 24 22.22 -2.13 16.53
CA LEU A 24 22.44 -1.59 15.18
C LEU A 24 21.22 -0.95 14.58
N GLY A 25 20.08 -0.93 15.27
CA GLY A 25 18.83 -0.38 14.75
C GLY A 25 17.62 -1.19 15.15
N SER A 26 16.49 -0.95 14.50
CA SER A 26 15.24 -1.64 14.77
C SER A 26 14.68 -2.32 13.52
N ILE A 27 13.94 -3.40 13.71
CA ILE A 27 13.24 -4.15 12.69
C ILE A 27 11.79 -4.34 13.15
N THR A 28 10.85 -4.05 12.28
CA THR A 28 9.41 -4.18 12.55
C THR A 28 8.75 -5.11 11.51
N PRO A 29 8.69 -6.42 11.77
CA PRO A 29 7.86 -7.30 10.99
C PRO A 29 6.39 -7.01 11.21
N SER A 30 5.59 -7.15 10.15
CA SER A 30 4.14 -6.97 10.19
C SER A 30 3.42 -8.05 9.39
N VAL A 31 2.27 -8.48 9.90
CA VAL A 31 1.35 -9.37 9.19
C VAL A 31 -0.05 -8.80 9.32
N GLY A 32 -0.76 -8.68 8.22
CA GLY A 32 -2.12 -8.19 8.18
C GLY A 32 -3.03 -9.13 7.41
N TYR A 33 -4.25 -9.26 7.88
CA TYR A 33 -5.35 -9.92 7.18
C TYR A 33 -6.56 -9.00 7.14
N ARG A 34 -7.10 -8.79 5.96
CA ARG A 34 -8.32 -8.02 5.74
C ARG A 34 -9.33 -8.84 4.96
N LYS A 35 -10.55 -8.88 5.44
CA LYS A 35 -11.69 -9.45 4.74
C LYS A 35 -12.78 -8.39 4.60
N GLU A 36 -13.24 -8.19 3.38
CA GLU A 36 -14.35 -7.33 3.04
C GLU A 36 -15.41 -8.16 2.35
N PHE A 37 -16.64 -7.93 2.71
CA PHE A 37 -17.80 -8.55 2.09
C PHE A 37 -18.84 -7.48 1.79
N SER A 38 -19.41 -7.53 0.59
CA SER A 38 -20.55 -6.72 0.21
C SER A 38 -21.56 -7.57 -0.53
N SER A 39 -22.81 -7.43 -0.18
CA SER A 39 -23.94 -8.09 -0.84
C SER A 39 -24.96 -7.04 -1.22
N PHE A 40 -25.45 -7.10 -2.43
CA PHE A 40 -26.57 -6.27 -2.86
C PHE A 40 -27.54 -7.07 -3.72
N ASN A 41 -28.79 -6.71 -3.60
CA ASN A 41 -29.89 -7.27 -4.37
C ASN A 41 -30.40 -6.20 -5.37
N ASN A 42 -30.48 -6.55 -6.64
CA ASN A 42 -31.04 -5.70 -7.67
C ASN A 42 -32.20 -6.43 -8.37
N GLY A 43 -33.35 -6.41 -7.72
CA GLY A 43 -34.53 -7.15 -8.17
C GLY A 43 -34.35 -8.67 -8.07
N PRO A 44 -34.37 -9.40 -9.19
CA PRO A 44 -34.17 -10.85 -9.16
C PRO A 44 -32.72 -11.30 -9.12
N VAL A 45 -31.76 -10.39 -9.01
CA VAL A 45 -30.32 -10.71 -9.06
C VAL A 45 -29.66 -10.40 -7.71
N ASP A 46 -29.06 -11.40 -7.12
CA ASP A 46 -28.20 -11.26 -5.96
C ASP A 46 -26.73 -11.24 -6.37
N VAL A 47 -25.99 -10.25 -5.88
CA VAL A 47 -24.55 -10.12 -6.15
C VAL A 47 -23.80 -10.05 -4.85
N ASP A 48 -22.92 -11.04 -4.66
CA ASP A 48 -22.02 -11.15 -3.52
C ASP A 48 -20.58 -10.89 -3.97
N ASN A 49 -19.92 -9.96 -3.28
CA ASN A 49 -18.51 -9.68 -3.49
C ASN A 49 -17.74 -9.96 -2.20
N GLU A 50 -16.66 -10.72 -2.31
CA GLU A 50 -15.75 -11.01 -1.21
C GLU A 50 -14.33 -10.66 -1.61
N ASN A 51 -13.67 -9.80 -0.82
CA ASN A 51 -12.25 -9.49 -0.94
C ASN A 51 -11.51 -10.00 0.29
N ARG A 52 -10.45 -10.78 0.06
CA ARG A 52 -9.53 -11.22 1.12
C ARG A 52 -8.13 -10.76 0.77
N THR A 53 -7.51 -10.04 1.68
CA THR A 53 -6.13 -9.55 1.51
C THR A 53 -5.27 -10.03 2.67
N ILE A 54 -4.16 -10.67 2.32
CA ILE A 54 -3.09 -11.00 3.26
C ILE A 54 -1.93 -10.04 2.94
N ARG A 55 -1.34 -9.44 3.98
CA ARG A 55 -0.17 -8.57 3.87
C ARG A 55 0.92 -9.09 4.78
N ILE A 56 2.15 -9.03 4.29
CA ILE A 56 3.36 -9.25 5.08
C ILE A 56 4.28 -8.06 4.84
N GLY A 57 4.93 -7.59 5.87
CA GLY A 57 5.83 -6.44 5.79
C GLY A 57 7.02 -6.60 6.71
N LEU A 58 8.08 -5.92 6.34
CA LEU A 58 9.29 -5.77 7.14
C LEU A 58 9.79 -4.34 6.95
N ASP A 59 9.82 -3.57 8.01
CA ASP A 59 10.42 -2.25 8.06
C ASP A 59 11.67 -2.33 8.94
N GLY A 60 12.73 -1.67 8.50
CA GLY A 60 13.99 -1.63 9.24
C GLY A 60 14.57 -0.22 9.22
N GLN A 61 15.25 0.14 10.30
CA GLN A 61 16.00 1.40 10.39
C GLN A 61 17.27 1.21 11.20
N THR A 62 18.32 1.92 10.77
CA THR A 62 19.62 1.94 11.44
C THR A 62 20.30 3.27 11.24
N SER A 63 21.19 3.65 12.15
CA SER A 63 22.02 4.85 12.00
C SER A 63 23.49 4.42 11.98
N LEU A 64 24.20 4.89 10.97
CA LEU A 64 25.64 4.69 10.78
C LEU A 64 26.34 6.06 10.86
N GLY A 65 26.80 6.41 12.06
CA GLY A 65 27.34 7.74 12.32
C GLY A 65 26.26 8.81 12.16
N GLN A 66 26.41 9.69 11.16
CA GLN A 66 25.46 10.77 10.87
C GLN A 66 24.44 10.40 9.77
N VAL A 67 24.47 9.18 9.28
CA VAL A 67 23.58 8.71 8.22
C VAL A 67 22.51 7.81 8.83
N ASP A 68 21.25 8.16 8.67
CA ASP A 68 20.10 7.32 8.99
C ASP A 68 19.68 6.56 7.74
N LEU A 69 19.57 5.26 7.86
CA LEU A 69 19.13 4.35 6.80
C LEU A 69 17.80 3.72 7.19
N SER A 70 16.90 3.62 6.24
CA SER A 70 15.67 2.88 6.41
C SER A 70 15.38 1.99 5.20
N GLY A 71 14.69 0.90 5.45
CA GLY A 71 14.28 -0.03 4.41
C GLY A 71 12.88 -0.56 4.67
N THR A 72 12.12 -0.79 3.62
CA THR A 72 10.80 -1.41 3.69
C THR A 72 10.68 -2.51 2.65
N ALA A 73 10.12 -3.63 3.04
CA ALA A 73 9.71 -4.70 2.15
C ALA A 73 8.29 -5.09 2.48
N MET A 74 7.40 -5.06 1.51
CA MET A 74 6.00 -5.41 1.70
C MET A 74 5.52 -6.29 0.55
N GLY A 75 4.77 -7.33 0.90
CA GLY A 75 4.03 -8.13 -0.04
C GLY A 75 2.56 -8.24 0.36
N SER A 76 1.67 -8.24 -0.61
CA SER A 76 0.26 -8.56 -0.37
C SER A 76 -0.30 -9.45 -1.46
N ARG A 77 -1.27 -10.26 -1.07
CA ARG A 77 -2.07 -11.10 -1.97
C ARG A 77 -3.53 -10.83 -1.68
N THR A 78 -4.24 -10.37 -2.71
CA THR A 78 -5.68 -10.13 -2.65
C THR A 78 -6.39 -11.14 -3.52
N ARG A 79 -7.39 -11.81 -2.96
CA ARG A 79 -8.32 -12.65 -3.70
C ARG A 79 -9.67 -11.97 -3.71
N GLN A 80 -10.15 -11.65 -4.91
CA GLN A 80 -11.49 -11.15 -5.16
C GLN A 80 -12.36 -12.29 -5.64
N ARG A 81 -13.55 -12.40 -5.11
CA ARG A 81 -14.57 -13.35 -5.54
C ARG A 81 -15.88 -12.62 -5.70
N GLN A 82 -16.49 -12.78 -6.85
CA GLN A 82 -17.82 -12.28 -7.14
C GLN A 82 -18.72 -13.47 -7.47
N GLU A 83 -19.89 -13.52 -6.86
CA GLU A 83 -20.93 -14.50 -7.14
C GLU A 83 -22.21 -13.76 -7.52
N VAL A 84 -22.77 -14.10 -8.66
CA VAL A 84 -24.02 -13.55 -9.17
C VAL A 84 -25.03 -14.68 -9.23
N SER A 85 -26.11 -14.58 -8.49
CA SER A 85 -27.15 -15.60 -8.38
C SER A 85 -28.46 -15.08 -8.99
N LEU A 86 -29.08 -15.94 -9.82
CA LEU A 86 -30.40 -15.69 -10.39
C LEU A 86 -31.44 -16.53 -9.65
N PRO A 87 -32.67 -16.06 -9.42
CA PRO A 87 -33.66 -16.69 -8.53
C PRO A 87 -34.13 -18.08 -9.01
N ASN A 88 -34.05 -18.38 -10.28
CA ASN A 88 -34.40 -19.69 -10.84
C ASN A 88 -33.39 -20.14 -11.91
N GLY A 89 -32.15 -19.67 -11.81
CA GLY A 89 -31.10 -19.88 -12.80
C GLY A 89 -29.77 -20.30 -12.20
N PRO A 90 -28.76 -20.51 -13.05
CA PRO A 90 -27.41 -20.82 -12.59
C PRO A 90 -26.79 -19.63 -11.88
N SER A 91 -25.96 -19.92 -10.88
CA SER A 91 -25.06 -18.92 -10.31
C SER A 91 -23.76 -18.84 -11.12
N PHE A 92 -23.30 -17.62 -11.31
CA PHE A 92 -22.03 -17.34 -11.98
C PHE A 92 -21.01 -16.90 -10.93
N ARG A 93 -19.85 -17.55 -10.94
CA ARG A 93 -18.76 -17.21 -10.01
C ARG A 93 -17.53 -16.79 -10.79
N ASN A 94 -17.03 -15.61 -10.46
CA ASN A 94 -15.74 -15.11 -10.94
C ASN A 94 -14.78 -14.98 -9.76
N SER A 95 -13.49 -15.30 -9.99
CA SER A 95 -12.47 -15.18 -8.96
C SER A 95 -11.17 -14.70 -9.59
N ASN A 96 -10.62 -13.63 -9.03
CA ASN A 96 -9.35 -13.05 -9.44
C ASN A 96 -8.39 -13.03 -8.27
N VAL A 97 -7.09 -13.18 -8.55
CA VAL A 97 -6.02 -13.12 -7.57
C VAL A 97 -5.00 -12.07 -8.02
N GLY A 98 -4.83 -11.05 -7.23
CA GLY A 98 -3.80 -10.03 -7.41
C GLY A 98 -2.70 -10.16 -6.36
N THR A 99 -1.47 -9.86 -6.74
CA THR A 99 -0.34 -9.71 -5.83
C THR A 99 0.26 -8.34 -6.00
N PHE A 100 0.76 -7.79 -4.91
CA PHE A 100 1.49 -6.54 -4.89
C PHE A 100 2.75 -6.70 -4.06
N THR A 101 3.86 -6.18 -4.53
CA THR A 101 5.13 -6.13 -3.80
C THR A 101 5.70 -4.72 -3.84
N ARG A 102 6.26 -4.30 -2.72
CA ARG A 102 6.98 -3.03 -2.59
C ARG A 102 8.29 -3.28 -1.87
N LEU A 103 9.36 -2.75 -2.44
CA LEU A 103 10.68 -2.68 -1.83
C LEU A 103 11.12 -1.22 -1.86
N GLY A 104 11.65 -0.72 -0.77
CA GLY A 104 12.12 0.65 -0.67
C GLY A 104 13.34 0.75 0.23
N MET A 105 14.20 1.69 -0.07
CA MET A 105 15.34 2.08 0.77
C MET A 105 15.44 3.59 0.78
N ALA A 106 15.78 4.17 1.92
CA ALA A 106 16.05 5.58 2.04
C ALA A 106 17.26 5.83 2.95
N ALA A 107 17.96 6.91 2.66
CA ALA A 107 19.07 7.40 3.46
C ALA A 107 18.83 8.88 3.77
N LYS A 108 19.20 9.31 4.98
CA LYS A 108 19.17 10.70 5.40
C LYS A 108 20.51 11.07 6.02
N TYR A 109 21.04 12.21 5.61
CA TYR A 109 22.25 12.80 6.15
C TYR A 109 22.05 14.30 6.36
N GLY A 110 21.94 14.74 7.64
CA GLY A 110 21.65 16.11 7.96
C GLY A 110 20.38 16.64 7.29
N ALA A 111 20.54 17.65 6.42
CA ALA A 111 19.44 18.25 5.68
C ALA A 111 19.02 17.47 4.43
N PHE A 112 19.83 16.52 3.98
CA PHE A 112 19.61 15.76 2.75
C PHE A 112 18.96 14.41 3.01
N ASP A 113 18.08 14.01 2.10
CA ASP A 113 17.52 12.66 2.06
C ASP A 113 17.44 12.16 0.61
N ALA A 114 17.55 10.86 0.45
CA ALA A 114 17.37 10.20 -0.83
C ALA A 114 16.67 8.86 -0.62
N GLY A 115 15.86 8.45 -1.59
CA GLY A 115 15.16 7.18 -1.51
C GLY A 115 14.96 6.56 -2.88
N ILE A 116 14.88 5.23 -2.90
CA ILE A 116 14.50 4.44 -4.07
C ILE A 116 13.39 3.48 -3.68
N ARG A 117 12.48 3.23 -4.62
CA ARG A 117 11.36 2.31 -4.43
C ARG A 117 11.10 1.50 -5.68
N ARG A 118 10.76 0.26 -5.50
CA ARG A 118 10.25 -0.61 -6.55
C ARG A 118 8.89 -1.16 -6.13
N GLU A 119 7.91 -1.04 -7.01
CA GLU A 119 6.58 -1.60 -6.83
C GLU A 119 6.24 -2.51 -8.00
N LYS A 120 5.56 -3.61 -7.73
CA LYS A 120 5.07 -4.53 -8.76
C LYS A 120 3.70 -5.08 -8.38
N SER A 121 2.77 -5.02 -9.32
CA SER A 121 1.45 -5.65 -9.24
C SER A 121 1.32 -6.76 -10.26
N THR A 122 0.40 -7.69 -10.03
CA THR A 122 0.08 -8.77 -10.98
C THR A 122 -0.29 -8.20 -12.34
N GLY A 123 0.31 -8.73 -13.41
CA GLY A 123 0.02 -8.32 -14.78
C GLY A 123 0.57 -6.95 -15.19
N MET A 124 1.28 -6.27 -14.31
CA MET A 124 1.91 -4.98 -14.60
C MET A 124 3.42 -5.08 -14.58
N GLU A 125 4.08 -4.25 -15.36
CA GLU A 125 5.52 -4.07 -15.25
C GLU A 125 5.89 -3.36 -13.94
N PRO A 126 7.09 -3.63 -13.40
CA PRO A 126 7.55 -2.95 -12.20
C PRO A 126 7.63 -1.43 -12.40
N VAL A 127 7.22 -0.68 -11.39
CA VAL A 127 7.45 0.76 -11.29
C VAL A 127 8.63 0.98 -10.36
N TYR A 128 9.61 1.72 -10.83
CA TYR A 128 10.75 2.19 -10.05
C TYR A 128 10.57 3.69 -9.83
N SER A 129 10.79 4.14 -8.62
CA SER A 129 10.79 5.57 -8.29
C SER A 129 12.00 5.90 -7.44
N GLY A 130 12.51 7.09 -7.62
CA GLY A 130 13.59 7.67 -6.84
C GLY A 130 13.25 9.08 -6.43
N ASN A 131 13.72 9.51 -5.27
CA ASN A 131 13.64 10.89 -4.86
C ASN A 131 14.91 11.33 -4.15
N VAL A 132 15.21 12.61 -4.31
CA VAL A 132 16.25 13.32 -3.55
C VAL A 132 15.63 14.58 -2.99
N GLY A 133 15.84 14.82 -1.72
CA GLY A 133 15.30 15.97 -1.01
C GLY A 133 16.36 16.71 -0.22
N MET A 134 16.12 18.00 -0.01
CA MET A 134 16.93 18.85 0.84
C MET A 134 16.01 19.75 1.67
N ASN A 135 16.17 19.73 2.98
CA ASN A 135 15.51 20.65 3.88
C ASN A 135 16.42 21.86 4.11
N PHE A 136 15.87 23.06 4.05
CA PHE A 136 16.63 24.30 4.24
C PHE A 136 15.85 25.30 5.07
N GLY A 137 16.56 25.94 6.01
CA GLY A 137 16.01 27.00 6.85
C GLY A 137 14.73 26.62 7.61
N ASN A 138 13.90 27.58 7.89
CA ASN A 138 12.71 27.46 8.70
C ASN A 138 11.53 26.82 7.92
N GLY A 139 11.60 25.52 7.68
CA GLY A 139 10.52 24.74 7.09
C GLY A 139 10.50 24.68 5.55
N GLY A 140 11.56 25.12 4.87
CA GLY A 140 11.71 24.97 3.43
C GLY A 140 12.17 23.55 3.04
N ARG A 141 11.63 23.01 1.96
CA ARG A 141 12.03 21.72 1.36
C ARG A 141 12.04 21.82 -0.16
N PHE A 142 13.12 21.38 -0.75
CA PHE A 142 13.22 21.07 -2.17
C PHE A 142 13.24 19.56 -2.37
N GLU A 143 12.52 19.06 -3.37
CA GLU A 143 12.46 17.64 -3.69
C GLU A 143 12.42 17.44 -5.20
N ILE A 144 13.22 16.52 -5.69
CA ILE A 144 13.14 15.98 -7.04
C ILE A 144 12.73 14.53 -6.91
N SER A 145 11.70 14.13 -7.65
CA SER A 145 11.30 12.73 -7.75
C SER A 145 11.12 12.32 -9.20
N ASP A 146 11.50 11.10 -9.51
CA ASP A 146 11.41 10.51 -10.83
C ASP A 146 10.85 9.10 -10.78
N THR A 147 10.20 8.68 -11.86
CA THR A 147 9.69 7.32 -12.03
C THR A 147 10.01 6.84 -13.44
N ASN A 148 10.19 5.53 -13.60
CA ASN A 148 10.38 4.92 -14.92
C ASN A 148 9.12 4.96 -15.83
N LYS A 149 8.02 5.57 -15.39
CA LYS A 149 6.74 5.66 -16.11
C LYS A 149 6.20 7.08 -16.29
N GLY A 150 7.02 8.07 -16.05
CA GLY A 150 6.60 9.47 -16.17
C GLY A 150 7.77 10.43 -16.19
N ASP A 151 7.48 11.69 -16.37
CA ASP A 151 8.47 12.76 -16.29
C ASP A 151 8.88 13.03 -14.84
N PRO A 152 10.12 13.49 -14.60
CA PRO A 152 10.58 13.88 -13.29
C PRO A 152 9.71 15.02 -12.72
N THR A 153 9.40 14.92 -11.45
CA THR A 153 8.60 15.91 -10.73
C THR A 153 9.50 16.73 -9.82
N TYR A 154 9.38 18.04 -9.93
CA TYR A 154 10.09 18.99 -9.07
C TYR A 154 9.08 19.62 -8.12
N ARG A 155 9.38 19.57 -6.82
CA ARG A 155 8.54 20.17 -5.79
C ARG A 155 9.33 21.07 -4.88
N VAL A 156 8.83 22.28 -4.66
CA VAL A 156 9.32 23.19 -3.62
C VAL A 156 8.18 23.40 -2.64
N ASN A 157 8.40 23.04 -1.39
CA ASN A 157 7.48 23.31 -0.29
C ASN A 157 8.14 24.30 0.66
N TYR A 158 7.40 25.29 1.07
CA TYR A 158 7.81 26.23 2.10
C TYR A 158 6.69 26.37 3.13
N ARG A 159 7.00 26.15 4.39
CA ARG A 159 6.08 26.35 5.50
C ARG A 159 6.62 27.47 6.36
N MET A 160 5.84 28.55 6.50
CA MET A 160 6.09 29.58 7.50
C MET A 160 5.29 29.24 8.76
N ASP A 161 5.98 29.01 9.85
CA ASP A 161 5.36 28.96 11.18
C ASP A 161 5.41 30.40 11.74
N PHE A 162 4.23 31.00 11.92
CA PHE A 162 4.06 32.35 12.52
C PHE A 162 3.90 32.23 14.03
#